data_2d4a2c12618797230804a0531b4d291d
#
_entry.id   2d4a2c12618797230804a0531b4d291d
#
_cell.length_a   1.000
_cell.length_b   1.000
_cell.length_c   1.000
_cell.angle_alpha   90.00
_cell.angle_beta   90.00
_cell.angle_gamma   90.00
#
_symmetry.space_group_name_H-M   'P 1'
#
loop_
_entity.id
_entity.type
_entity.pdbx_description
1 polymer ?
#
loop_
_entity_poly.entity_id
_entity_poly.type
_entity_poly.pdbx_seq_one_letter_code
_entity_poly.pdbx_strand_id
1 'polypeptide(L)'
;MRVSPAVRWLTLVLLAAAPAVGQTPGPAGGVAFRALLADPKEPQFFAAYLWERSPRLAPRLGSVGFGQTIGVASSGLWQVAIAAAVFSQFNLARPTADLMNTDYRVGLPLTYRHAGLTTRVQLYHQSSHLGDEYMVYANAQRVDLTFEAAELLLSEQLAAWRVYGGGEYLFTHSPADLRPGVLHGGVEYRQPGVLVHLGRLATGRVVAALDAKSFQDRGWDVGWSAITGLELGDPLARAHRGGWRWSVLLRAYTGPAPYGEFFRDRVASLGVGLGMAL
;
A
#
# COMPACT_ATOMS: atom_id res chain seq x y z
N MET A 1 19.90 34.01 16.00
CA MET A 1 19.17 32.79 15.61
C MET A 1 19.79 32.24 14.32
N ARG A 2 20.50 31.14 14.37
CA ARG A 2 21.11 30.52 13.19
C ARG A 2 20.10 29.48 12.65
N VAL A 3 19.59 29.71 11.46
CA VAL A 3 18.68 28.77 10.77
C VAL A 3 19.52 27.61 10.25
N SER A 4 19.14 26.39 10.63
CA SER A 4 19.79 25.12 10.27
C SER A 4 19.78 24.90 8.74
N PRO A 5 20.86 24.35 8.14
CA PRO A 5 20.98 24.15 6.69
C PRO A 5 20.09 23.07 6.08
N ALA A 6 19.27 22.36 6.89
CA ALA A 6 18.41 21.27 6.42
C ALA A 6 17.20 21.69 5.56
N VAL A 7 16.88 22.99 5.49
CA VAL A 7 15.70 23.52 4.76
C VAL A 7 15.99 23.82 3.28
N ARG A 8 17.26 23.76 2.84
CA ARG A 8 17.64 24.21 1.48
C ARG A 8 17.53 23.14 0.37
N TRP A 9 17.21 21.89 0.68
CA TRP A 9 17.16 20.80 -0.32
C TRP A 9 15.76 20.45 -0.82
N LEU A 10 14.72 21.09 -0.31
CA LEU A 10 13.34 20.79 -0.73
C LEU A 10 12.85 21.55 -1.98
N THR A 11 13.67 22.42 -2.55
CA THR A 11 13.23 23.32 -3.63
C THR A 11 13.73 22.93 -5.03
N LEU A 12 14.39 21.78 -5.20
CA LEU A 12 15.07 21.46 -6.49
C LEU A 12 14.53 20.24 -7.24
N VAL A 13 13.37 19.69 -6.88
CA VAL A 13 12.76 18.53 -7.60
C VAL A 13 11.59 18.94 -8.51
N LEU A 14 11.29 20.21 -8.65
CA LEU A 14 10.07 20.69 -9.35
C LEU A 14 10.26 21.18 -10.79
N LEU A 15 11.38 20.91 -11.46
CA LEU A 15 11.62 21.43 -12.82
C LEU A 15 12.29 20.41 -13.75
N ALA A 16 11.54 19.39 -14.16
CA ALA A 16 11.74 18.70 -15.44
C ALA A 16 10.44 18.06 -15.90
N ALA A 17 9.45 18.86 -16.25
CA ALA A 17 8.26 18.39 -16.96
C ALA A 17 8.61 18.17 -18.43
N ALA A 18 8.99 16.94 -18.81
CA ALA A 18 8.94 16.52 -20.20
C ALA A 18 7.46 16.43 -20.63
N PRO A 19 7.07 16.81 -21.87
CA PRO A 19 5.69 16.74 -22.30
C PRO A 19 5.23 15.28 -22.31
N ALA A 20 4.32 14.94 -21.40
CA ALA A 20 3.70 13.62 -21.34
C ALA A 20 2.72 13.46 -22.51
N VAL A 21 2.91 12.41 -23.31
CA VAL A 21 1.96 11.95 -24.30
C VAL A 21 0.60 11.75 -23.63
N GLY A 22 -0.45 12.41 -24.14
CA GLY A 22 -1.76 12.52 -23.54
C GLY A 22 -2.34 11.17 -23.10
N GLN A 23 -2.56 11.03 -21.80
CA GLN A 23 -3.34 9.93 -21.25
C GLN A 23 -4.82 10.30 -21.33
N THR A 24 -5.58 9.50 -22.08
CA THR A 24 -7.04 9.60 -22.11
C THR A 24 -7.64 9.38 -20.71
N PRO A 25 -8.75 10.04 -20.35
CA PRO A 25 -9.47 9.75 -19.11
C PRO A 25 -9.79 8.26 -19.03
N GLY A 26 -9.50 7.62 -17.89
CA GLY A 26 -9.87 6.23 -17.67
C GLY A 26 -11.39 6.04 -17.78
N PRO A 27 -11.87 4.86 -18.19
CA PRO A 27 -13.30 4.60 -18.33
C PRO A 27 -14.03 4.74 -16.99
N ALA A 28 -15.33 5.05 -17.06
CA ALA A 28 -16.21 5.06 -15.89
C ALA A 28 -16.08 3.70 -15.15
N GLY A 29 -15.71 3.73 -13.85
CA GLY A 29 -15.44 2.56 -13.04
C GLY A 29 -13.95 2.24 -12.83
N GLY A 30 -13.04 2.75 -13.65
CA GLY A 30 -11.60 2.64 -13.43
C GLY A 30 -11.11 3.64 -12.37
N VAL A 31 -10.05 3.28 -11.62
CA VAL A 31 -9.48 4.15 -10.58
C VAL A 31 -8.41 5.05 -11.19
N ALA A 32 -8.53 6.38 -10.95
CA ALA A 32 -7.59 7.36 -11.50
C ALA A 32 -6.20 7.28 -10.86
N PHE A 33 -6.14 7.03 -9.54
CA PHE A 33 -4.89 6.75 -8.82
C PHE A 33 -4.71 5.24 -8.70
N ARG A 34 -3.78 4.69 -9.46
CA ARG A 34 -3.49 3.25 -9.44
C ARG A 34 -2.95 2.84 -8.06
N ALA A 35 -3.44 1.72 -7.50
CA ALA A 35 -2.98 1.16 -6.24
C ALA A 35 -1.44 1.02 -6.19
N LEU A 36 -0.86 1.33 -5.03
CA LEU A 36 0.57 1.20 -4.78
C LEU A 36 0.93 -0.28 -4.61
N LEU A 37 1.94 -0.74 -5.36
CA LEU A 37 2.28 -2.17 -5.41
C LEU A 37 2.85 -2.69 -4.09
N ALA A 38 3.71 -1.90 -3.45
CA ALA A 38 4.48 -2.34 -2.29
C ALA A 38 3.98 -1.77 -0.96
N ASP A 39 3.03 -0.81 -0.94
CA ASP A 39 2.45 -0.35 0.33
C ASP A 39 1.64 -1.48 0.98
N PRO A 40 2.00 -1.95 2.20
CA PRO A 40 1.29 -3.02 2.88
C PRO A 40 -0.15 -2.69 3.25
N LYS A 41 -0.52 -1.40 3.24
CA LYS A 41 -1.85 -0.88 3.62
C LYS A 41 -2.65 -0.30 2.46
N GLU A 42 -2.15 -0.42 1.23
CA GLU A 42 -2.96 -0.06 0.07
C GLU A 42 -4.11 -1.06 -0.12
N PRO A 43 -5.37 -0.60 -0.31
CA PRO A 43 -6.51 -1.49 -0.55
C PRO A 43 -6.33 -2.36 -1.80
N GLN A 44 -6.09 -3.65 -1.59
CA GLN A 44 -5.93 -4.66 -2.66
C GLN A 44 -6.27 -6.05 -2.13
N PHE A 45 -6.57 -6.98 -3.04
CA PHE A 45 -6.75 -8.38 -2.70
C PHE A 45 -5.40 -9.10 -2.76
N PHE A 46 -4.99 -9.70 -1.66
CA PHE A 46 -3.79 -10.56 -1.64
C PHE A 46 -3.87 -11.61 -0.54
N ALA A 47 -3.10 -12.68 -0.73
CA ALA A 47 -2.76 -13.65 0.31
C ALA A 47 -1.26 -13.93 0.23
N ALA A 48 -0.58 -13.91 1.37
CA ALA A 48 0.87 -14.10 1.45
C ALA A 48 1.25 -15.04 2.59
N TYR A 49 2.27 -15.85 2.35
CA TYR A 49 2.99 -16.61 3.36
C TYR A 49 4.31 -15.91 3.63
N LEU A 50 4.55 -15.55 4.90
CA LEU A 50 5.71 -14.78 5.34
C LEU A 50 6.50 -15.56 6.39
N TRP A 51 7.82 -15.61 6.22
CA TRP A 51 8.75 -15.88 7.29
C TRP A 51 9.01 -14.57 8.03
N GLU A 52 8.62 -14.53 9.29
CA GLU A 52 8.57 -13.30 10.08
C GLU A 52 9.59 -13.35 11.23
N ARG A 53 10.26 -12.24 11.47
CA ARG A 53 11.09 -11.98 12.64
C ARG A 53 10.50 -10.81 13.40
N SER A 54 9.95 -11.11 14.55
CA SER A 54 9.26 -10.15 15.40
C SER A 54 9.32 -10.60 16.85
N PRO A 55 9.27 -9.68 17.83
CA PRO A 55 9.20 -10.05 19.25
C PRO A 55 7.86 -10.70 19.64
N ARG A 56 6.75 -10.37 18.95
CA ARG A 56 5.40 -10.82 19.33
C ARG A 56 4.64 -11.57 18.24
N LEU A 57 5.04 -11.44 16.98
CA LEU A 57 4.37 -12.14 15.87
C LEU A 57 4.94 -13.55 15.69
N ALA A 58 4.15 -14.41 15.07
CA ALA A 58 4.55 -15.78 14.78
C ALA A 58 5.66 -15.83 13.71
N PRO A 59 6.59 -16.81 13.77
CA PRO A 59 7.68 -16.94 12.81
C PRO A 59 7.20 -17.35 11.40
N ARG A 60 5.99 -17.89 11.29
CA ARG A 60 5.28 -18.19 10.04
C ARG A 60 3.94 -17.49 10.07
N LEU A 61 3.79 -16.48 9.23
CA LEU A 61 2.65 -15.59 9.22
C LEU A 61 1.88 -15.73 7.91
N GLY A 62 0.59 -15.98 7.98
CA GLY A 62 -0.35 -15.75 6.89
C GLY A 62 -0.76 -14.29 6.92
N SER A 63 -0.60 -13.56 5.83
CA SER A 63 -1.07 -12.18 5.71
C SER A 63 -2.04 -12.09 4.56
N VAL A 64 -3.24 -11.58 4.81
CA VAL A 64 -4.26 -11.40 3.78
C VAL A 64 -4.76 -9.96 3.76
N GLY A 65 -5.09 -9.48 2.57
CA GLY A 65 -5.78 -8.23 2.34
C GLY A 65 -7.02 -8.48 1.50
N PHE A 66 -8.15 -7.94 1.94
CA PHE A 66 -9.40 -7.90 1.19
C PHE A 66 -9.80 -6.44 1.05
N GLY A 67 -9.47 -5.83 -0.09
CA GLY A 67 -9.74 -4.43 -0.26
C GLY A 67 -9.68 -3.97 -1.69
N GLN A 68 -10.35 -2.85 -1.93
CA GLN A 68 -10.39 -2.21 -3.24
C GLN A 68 -10.74 -0.73 -3.13
N THR A 69 -10.28 0.03 -4.12
CA THR A 69 -10.73 1.38 -4.38
C THR A 69 -11.68 1.36 -5.57
N ILE A 70 -12.85 1.96 -5.45
CA ILE A 70 -13.89 2.01 -6.48
C ILE A 70 -14.17 3.46 -6.81
N GLY A 71 -14.00 3.85 -8.08
CA GLY A 71 -14.38 5.18 -8.58
C GLY A 71 -15.90 5.35 -8.56
N VAL A 72 -16.37 6.39 -7.87
CA VAL A 72 -17.80 6.70 -7.71
C VAL A 72 -18.26 7.75 -8.71
N ALA A 73 -17.47 8.81 -8.87
CA ALA A 73 -17.76 9.89 -9.77
C ALA A 73 -16.50 10.47 -10.41
N SER A 74 -16.57 10.87 -11.67
CA SER A 74 -15.46 11.49 -12.39
C SER A 74 -15.97 12.69 -13.18
N SER A 75 -15.20 13.78 -13.17
CA SER A 75 -15.48 14.98 -13.96
C SER A 75 -14.17 15.57 -14.44
N GLY A 76 -13.92 15.51 -15.75
CA GLY A 76 -12.67 16.00 -16.35
C GLY A 76 -11.44 15.32 -15.76
N LEU A 77 -10.62 16.08 -15.07
CA LEU A 77 -9.37 15.62 -14.44
C LEU A 77 -9.56 15.07 -13.01
N TRP A 78 -10.76 15.15 -12.47
CA TRP A 78 -11.09 14.78 -11.11
C TRP A 78 -11.84 13.47 -11.00
N GLN A 79 -11.56 12.72 -9.94
CA GLN A 79 -12.31 11.53 -9.57
C GLN A 79 -12.47 11.45 -8.06
N VAL A 80 -13.69 11.16 -7.61
CA VAL A 80 -13.99 10.75 -6.24
C VAL A 80 -14.14 9.23 -6.22
N ALA A 81 -13.60 8.59 -5.18
CA ALA A 81 -13.67 7.14 -5.01
C ALA A 81 -14.00 6.77 -3.55
N ILE A 82 -14.36 5.52 -3.34
CA ILE A 82 -14.44 4.89 -2.03
C ILE A 82 -13.34 3.82 -1.98
N ALA A 83 -12.55 3.84 -0.92
CA ALA A 83 -11.52 2.84 -0.65
C ALA A 83 -11.88 2.10 0.63
N ALA A 84 -11.87 0.76 0.60
CA ALA A 84 -12.12 -0.05 1.78
C ALA A 84 -11.21 -1.28 1.77
N ALA A 85 -10.72 -1.67 2.94
CA ALA A 85 -9.90 -2.86 3.10
C ALA A 85 -9.98 -3.44 4.51
N VAL A 86 -9.77 -4.76 4.57
CA VAL A 86 -9.49 -5.51 5.79
C VAL A 86 -8.15 -6.20 5.60
N PHE A 87 -7.25 -6.06 6.57
CA PHE A 87 -5.93 -6.71 6.57
C PHE A 87 -5.82 -7.59 7.79
N SER A 88 -5.61 -8.89 7.60
CA SER A 88 -5.53 -9.84 8.72
C SER A 88 -4.24 -10.64 8.70
N GLN A 89 -3.72 -10.94 9.89
CA GLN A 89 -2.54 -11.75 10.10
C GLN A 89 -2.88 -12.99 10.91
N PHE A 90 -2.41 -14.14 10.43
CA PHE A 90 -2.68 -15.45 11.01
C PHE A 90 -1.38 -16.15 11.42
N ASN A 91 -1.37 -16.78 12.59
CA ASN A 91 -0.25 -17.60 13.07
C ASN A 91 -0.27 -18.98 12.41
N LEU A 92 0.47 -19.15 11.35
CA LEU A 92 0.59 -20.43 10.63
C LEU A 92 1.56 -21.42 11.29
N ALA A 93 2.17 -21.06 12.42
CA ALA A 93 2.96 -22.00 13.21
C ALA A 93 2.07 -22.87 14.15
N ARG A 94 0.80 -22.53 14.30
CA ARG A 94 -0.19 -23.30 15.05
C ARG A 94 -1.15 -24.04 14.11
N PRO A 95 -1.63 -25.24 14.48
CA PRO A 95 -2.54 -26.02 13.63
C PRO A 95 -3.86 -25.31 13.30
N THR A 96 -4.32 -24.46 14.21
CA THR A 96 -5.59 -23.71 14.11
C THR A 96 -5.48 -22.46 13.27
N ALA A 97 -4.25 -22.07 12.85
CA ALA A 97 -3.99 -20.84 12.11
C ALA A 97 -4.64 -19.61 12.78
N ASP A 98 -4.35 -19.42 14.07
CA ASP A 98 -5.02 -18.45 14.92
C ASP A 98 -4.91 -17.03 14.37
N LEU A 99 -6.00 -16.28 14.41
CA LEU A 99 -6.01 -14.87 14.09
C LEU A 99 -5.20 -14.09 15.11
N MET A 100 -4.25 -13.26 14.64
CA MET A 100 -3.39 -12.44 15.49
C MET A 100 -3.83 -10.98 15.52
N ASN A 101 -4.14 -10.41 14.36
CA ASN A 101 -4.54 -9.02 14.20
C ASN A 101 -5.44 -8.85 12.98
N THR A 102 -6.35 -7.90 13.07
CA THR A 102 -7.14 -7.44 11.92
C THR A 102 -7.24 -5.92 11.93
N ASP A 103 -6.93 -5.29 10.79
CA ASP A 103 -7.07 -3.86 10.57
C ASP A 103 -8.21 -3.61 9.58
N TYR A 104 -9.11 -2.72 9.94
CA TYR A 104 -10.18 -2.23 9.08
C TYR A 104 -9.83 -0.83 8.62
N ARG A 105 -9.88 -0.58 7.32
CA ARG A 105 -9.61 0.73 6.73
C ARG A 105 -10.75 1.10 5.78
N VAL A 106 -11.26 2.34 5.90
CA VAL A 106 -12.21 2.92 4.96
C VAL A 106 -11.84 4.36 4.70
N GLY A 107 -11.92 4.80 3.45
CA GLY A 107 -11.51 6.15 3.07
C GLY A 107 -12.21 6.67 1.82
N LEU A 108 -12.06 7.98 1.61
CA LEU A 108 -12.63 8.73 0.51
C LEU A 108 -11.50 9.42 -0.27
N PRO A 109 -10.90 8.75 -1.28
CA PRO A 109 -9.90 9.37 -2.14
C PRO A 109 -10.55 10.37 -3.11
N LEU A 110 -9.98 11.58 -3.15
CA LEU A 110 -10.15 12.55 -4.23
C LEU A 110 -8.87 12.56 -5.06
N THR A 111 -8.98 12.25 -6.33
CA THR A 111 -7.84 12.19 -7.25
C THR A 111 -7.93 13.29 -8.28
N TYR A 112 -6.82 14.00 -8.51
CA TYR A 112 -6.62 14.92 -9.61
C TYR A 112 -5.53 14.41 -10.53
N ARG A 113 -5.76 14.42 -11.86
CA ARG A 113 -4.78 13.95 -12.83
C ARG A 113 -4.58 14.97 -13.94
N HIS A 114 -3.32 15.37 -14.15
CA HIS A 114 -2.93 16.28 -15.20
C HIS A 114 -1.53 15.96 -15.70
N ALA A 115 -1.37 15.81 -17.02
CA ALA A 115 -0.09 15.72 -17.73
C ALA A 115 0.93 14.73 -17.12
N GLY A 116 0.50 13.52 -16.73
CA GLY A 116 1.38 12.49 -16.12
C GLY A 116 1.40 12.51 -14.61
N LEU A 117 1.23 13.67 -13.99
CA LEU A 117 1.09 13.80 -12.54
C LEU A 117 -0.32 13.38 -12.08
N THR A 118 -0.36 12.58 -11.05
CA THR A 118 -1.60 12.20 -10.36
C THR A 118 -1.46 12.54 -8.89
N THR A 119 -2.40 13.32 -8.37
CA THR A 119 -2.47 13.69 -6.95
C THR A 119 -3.62 12.94 -6.30
N ARG A 120 -3.40 12.31 -5.16
CA ARG A 120 -4.42 11.73 -4.29
C ARG A 120 -4.46 12.50 -2.98
N VAL A 121 -5.62 13.03 -2.63
CA VAL A 121 -5.94 13.48 -1.27
C VAL A 121 -6.97 12.50 -0.73
N GLN A 122 -6.75 11.95 0.45
CA GLN A 122 -7.64 10.96 1.03
C GLN A 122 -7.88 11.26 2.51
N LEU A 123 -9.14 11.25 2.92
CA LEU A 123 -9.51 11.12 4.33
C LEU A 123 -9.87 9.67 4.59
N TYR A 124 -9.34 9.10 5.66
CA TYR A 124 -9.62 7.70 5.99
C TYR A 124 -9.63 7.43 7.48
N HIS A 125 -10.41 6.44 7.86
CA HIS A 125 -10.44 5.83 9.18
C HIS A 125 -9.71 4.49 9.15
N GLN A 126 -8.95 4.19 10.20
CA GLN A 126 -8.43 2.85 10.47
C GLN A 126 -8.66 2.48 11.92
N SER A 127 -9.12 1.25 12.15
CA SER A 127 -9.20 0.61 13.47
C SER A 127 -8.56 -0.76 13.43
N SER A 128 -7.99 -1.19 14.57
CA SER A 128 -7.23 -2.43 14.69
C SER A 128 -7.69 -3.25 15.86
N HIS A 129 -7.70 -4.57 15.70
CA HIS A 129 -8.15 -5.50 16.73
C HIS A 129 -7.25 -6.72 16.79
N LEU A 130 -6.84 -7.13 17.99
CA LEU A 130 -6.22 -8.44 18.23
C LEU A 130 -7.24 -9.57 18.07
N GLY A 131 -6.77 -10.72 17.60
CA GLY A 131 -7.58 -11.95 17.61
C GLY A 131 -7.78 -12.49 19.01
N ASP A 132 -8.94 -13.05 19.28
CA ASP A 132 -9.29 -13.57 20.61
C ASP A 132 -8.35 -14.70 21.06
N GLU A 133 -8.00 -15.61 20.16
CA GLU A 133 -7.06 -16.69 20.43
C GLU A 133 -5.67 -16.15 20.79
N TYR A 134 -5.21 -15.11 20.06
CA TYR A 134 -3.95 -14.46 20.35
C TYR A 134 -3.96 -13.82 21.75
N MET A 135 -5.02 -13.12 22.10
CA MET A 135 -5.13 -12.48 23.43
C MET A 135 -5.08 -13.52 24.55
N VAL A 136 -5.73 -14.67 24.36
CA VAL A 136 -5.75 -15.73 25.38
C VAL A 136 -4.38 -16.37 25.56
N TYR A 137 -3.74 -16.86 24.50
CA TYR A 137 -2.50 -17.62 24.66
C TYR A 137 -1.26 -16.74 24.89
N ALA A 138 -1.26 -15.51 24.39
CA ALA A 138 -0.16 -14.57 24.60
C ALA A 138 -0.33 -13.68 25.83
N ASN A 139 -1.47 -13.79 26.53
CA ASN A 139 -1.87 -12.88 27.60
C ASN A 139 -1.70 -11.41 27.17
N ALA A 140 -2.05 -11.11 25.93
CA ALA A 140 -1.83 -9.82 25.29
C ALA A 140 -2.92 -8.83 25.70
N GLN A 141 -2.51 -7.60 25.96
CA GLN A 141 -3.45 -6.49 26.16
C GLN A 141 -3.58 -5.69 24.87
N ARG A 142 -4.79 -5.26 24.55
CA ARG A 142 -5.08 -4.39 23.42
C ARG A 142 -4.48 -2.99 23.67
N VAL A 143 -3.92 -2.42 22.62
CA VAL A 143 -3.50 -1.01 22.59
C VAL A 143 -4.64 -0.10 22.17
N ASP A 144 -5.67 -0.66 21.52
CA ASP A 144 -6.84 0.03 20.98
C ASP A 144 -6.44 1.07 19.94
N LEU A 145 -5.68 0.64 18.94
CA LEU A 145 -5.23 1.51 17.87
C LEU A 145 -6.39 1.85 16.92
N THR A 146 -6.79 3.11 16.94
CA THR A 146 -7.76 3.68 15.99
C THR A 146 -7.37 5.11 15.64
N PHE A 147 -7.62 5.53 14.41
CA PHE A 147 -7.33 6.91 13.99
C PHE A 147 -8.08 7.32 12.73
N GLU A 148 -8.28 8.64 12.60
CA GLU A 148 -8.64 9.33 11.36
C GLU A 148 -7.42 10.08 10.84
N ALA A 149 -7.17 9.95 9.53
CA ALA A 149 -6.02 10.57 8.89
C ALA A 149 -6.37 11.27 7.58
N ALA A 150 -5.61 12.31 7.30
CA ALA A 150 -5.53 12.94 5.99
C ALA A 150 -4.22 12.54 5.31
N GLU A 151 -4.31 12.03 4.09
CA GLU A 151 -3.17 11.66 3.24
C GLU A 151 -3.10 12.60 2.04
N LEU A 152 -1.89 13.00 1.66
CA LEU A 152 -1.57 13.61 0.37
C LEU A 152 -0.47 12.81 -0.30
N LEU A 153 -0.71 12.28 -1.50
CA LEU A 153 0.29 11.63 -2.35
C LEU A 153 0.32 12.26 -3.74
N LEU A 154 1.51 12.52 -4.20
CA LEU A 154 1.83 12.91 -5.57
C LEU A 154 2.49 11.72 -6.28
N SER A 155 2.11 11.44 -7.49
CA SER A 155 2.64 10.31 -8.27
C SER A 155 2.86 10.71 -9.72
N GLU A 156 4.06 10.45 -10.23
CA GLU A 156 4.44 10.73 -11.62
C GLU A 156 4.78 9.44 -12.35
N GLN A 157 4.25 9.29 -13.58
CA GLN A 157 4.56 8.16 -14.46
C GLN A 157 5.70 8.54 -15.42
N LEU A 158 6.82 7.85 -15.30
CA LEU A 158 8.03 8.03 -16.09
C LEU A 158 8.31 6.77 -16.92
N ALA A 159 7.68 6.66 -18.09
CA ALA A 159 7.72 5.47 -18.94
C ALA A 159 7.35 4.18 -18.18
N ALA A 160 8.29 3.25 -18.00
CA ALA A 160 8.09 2.00 -17.25
C ALA A 160 8.09 2.20 -15.72
N TRP A 161 8.54 3.34 -15.24
CA TRP A 161 8.67 3.67 -13.84
C TRP A 161 7.55 4.57 -13.36
N ARG A 162 7.19 4.44 -12.10
CA ARG A 162 6.33 5.35 -11.37
C ARG A 162 7.05 5.73 -10.09
N VAL A 163 7.14 7.02 -9.82
CA VAL A 163 7.62 7.54 -8.54
C VAL A 163 6.48 8.21 -7.81
N TYR A 164 6.48 8.16 -6.48
CA TYR A 164 5.47 8.83 -5.68
C TYR A 164 6.04 9.28 -4.34
N GLY A 165 5.40 10.28 -3.75
CA GLY A 165 5.78 10.77 -2.44
C GLY A 165 4.73 11.70 -1.86
N GLY A 166 4.77 11.83 -0.54
CA GLY A 166 3.86 12.66 0.23
C GLY A 166 3.87 12.32 1.71
N GLY A 167 2.72 12.35 2.36
CA GLY A 167 2.63 12.05 3.77
C GLY A 167 1.20 11.98 4.26
N GLU A 168 1.09 11.62 5.54
CA GLU A 168 -0.16 11.46 6.25
C GLU A 168 -0.10 12.22 7.58
N TYR A 169 -1.23 12.71 8.02
CA TYR A 169 -1.40 13.35 9.33
C TYR A 169 -2.63 12.75 10.02
N LEU A 170 -2.40 12.14 11.18
CA LEU A 170 -3.44 11.54 12.02
C LEU A 170 -4.03 12.63 12.91
N PHE A 171 -5.22 13.13 12.60
CA PHE A 171 -5.83 14.25 13.31
C PHE A 171 -6.71 13.82 14.50
N THR A 172 -7.17 12.57 14.51
CA THR A 172 -7.83 11.93 15.67
C THR A 172 -7.17 10.57 15.85
N HIS A 173 -6.78 10.20 17.07
CA HIS A 173 -6.13 8.92 17.32
C HIS A 173 -6.24 8.44 18.76
N SER A 174 -6.25 7.13 18.93
CA SER A 174 -6.00 6.38 20.14
C SER A 174 -4.87 5.37 19.84
N PRO A 175 -3.89 5.20 20.71
CA PRO A 175 -3.69 5.84 22.01
C PRO A 175 -3.32 7.34 21.88
N ALA A 176 -3.57 8.11 22.94
CA ALA A 176 -3.40 9.57 22.92
C ALA A 176 -1.93 10.03 22.80
N ASP A 177 -0.96 9.17 23.14
CA ASP A 177 0.47 9.43 23.01
C ASP A 177 1.03 9.18 21.59
N LEU A 178 0.21 8.73 20.65
CA LEU A 178 0.59 8.52 19.26
C LEU A 178 1.00 9.84 18.59
N ARG A 179 2.14 9.87 17.91
CA ARG A 179 2.59 11.04 17.15
C ARG A 179 2.06 10.99 15.72
N PRO A 180 1.45 12.08 15.22
CA PRO A 180 0.56 12.01 14.07
C PRO A 180 1.23 11.98 12.70
N GLY A 181 2.49 12.32 12.58
CA GLY A 181 3.14 12.52 11.26
C GLY A 181 3.62 11.23 10.63
N VAL A 182 3.35 11.04 9.34
CA VAL A 182 3.92 9.98 8.50
C VAL A 182 4.43 10.59 7.19
N LEU A 183 5.65 10.25 6.80
CA LEU A 183 6.18 10.51 5.46
C LEU A 183 6.09 9.23 4.65
N HIS A 184 5.74 9.35 3.39
CA HIS A 184 5.51 8.22 2.50
C HIS A 184 6.10 8.47 1.13
N GLY A 185 6.76 7.47 0.54
CA GLY A 185 7.26 7.57 -0.81
C GLY A 185 7.72 6.22 -1.34
N GLY A 186 7.89 6.16 -2.67
CA GLY A 186 8.32 4.91 -3.28
C GLY A 186 8.52 5.00 -4.78
N VAL A 187 8.93 3.88 -5.34
CA VAL A 187 9.16 3.69 -6.76
C VAL A 187 8.62 2.34 -7.21
N GLU A 188 8.01 2.33 -8.36
CA GLU A 188 7.49 1.12 -9.01
C GLU A 188 8.05 0.99 -10.42
N TYR A 189 8.33 -0.24 -10.81
CA TYR A 189 8.66 -0.63 -12.17
C TYR A 189 7.61 -1.60 -12.70
N ARG A 190 7.12 -1.36 -13.90
CA ARG A 190 6.33 -2.34 -14.66
C ARG A 190 6.94 -2.48 -16.04
N GLN A 191 7.35 -3.69 -16.38
CA GLN A 191 7.91 -3.98 -17.70
C GLN A 191 6.94 -3.56 -18.80
N PRO A 192 7.44 -2.79 -19.83
CA PRO A 192 6.63 -2.39 -20.98
C PRO A 192 6.37 -3.57 -21.89
N GLY A 193 5.48 -4.30 -21.94
CA GLY A 193 5.27 -5.45 -22.80
C GLY A 193 5.25 -6.77 -22.08
N VAL A 194 4.92 -7.80 -22.82
CA VAL A 194 4.74 -9.16 -22.34
C VAL A 194 6.09 -9.86 -22.33
N LEU A 195 6.47 -10.44 -21.18
CA LEU A 195 7.65 -11.29 -21.05
C LEU A 195 7.32 -12.78 -21.23
N VAL A 196 6.17 -13.20 -20.70
CA VAL A 196 5.78 -14.61 -20.65
C VAL A 196 4.43 -14.79 -21.30
N HIS A 197 4.32 -15.79 -22.15
CA HIS A 197 3.06 -16.25 -22.70
C HIS A 197 2.72 -17.62 -22.15
N LEU A 198 1.65 -17.74 -21.39
CA LEU A 198 1.12 -19.00 -20.87
C LEU A 198 0.01 -19.53 -21.80
N GLY A 199 0.35 -19.71 -23.07
CA GLY A 199 -0.57 -20.12 -24.10
C GLY A 199 -1.72 -19.12 -24.27
N ARG A 200 -2.97 -19.62 -24.21
CA ARG A 200 -4.19 -18.80 -24.24
C ARG A 200 -4.68 -18.37 -22.86
N LEU A 201 -4.03 -18.79 -21.79
CA LEU A 201 -4.50 -18.59 -20.41
C LEU A 201 -4.12 -17.24 -19.85
N ALA A 202 -2.86 -16.83 -20.04
CA ALA A 202 -2.38 -15.57 -19.50
C ALA A 202 -1.15 -15.04 -20.22
N THR A 203 -0.96 -13.74 -20.14
CA THR A 203 0.31 -13.07 -20.47
C THR A 203 0.90 -12.49 -19.20
N GLY A 204 2.22 -12.50 -19.08
CA GLY A 204 2.93 -12.05 -17.88
C GLY A 204 3.96 -10.97 -18.17
N ARG A 205 4.10 -10.03 -17.24
CA ARG A 205 5.15 -9.02 -17.20
C ARG A 205 5.79 -8.93 -15.84
N VAL A 206 7.07 -8.56 -15.80
CA VAL A 206 7.77 -8.32 -14.54
C VAL A 206 7.28 -7.02 -13.90
N VAL A 207 7.10 -7.07 -12.58
CA VAL A 207 6.87 -5.91 -11.73
C VAL A 207 7.85 -5.92 -10.57
N ALA A 208 8.26 -4.72 -10.14
CA ALA A 208 9.05 -4.52 -8.94
C ALA A 208 8.65 -3.20 -8.31
N ALA A 209 8.72 -3.11 -6.98
CA ALA A 209 8.46 -1.86 -6.28
C ALA A 209 9.20 -1.82 -4.95
N LEU A 210 9.52 -0.60 -4.53
CA LEU A 210 10.03 -0.27 -3.21
C LEU A 210 9.17 0.86 -2.64
N ASP A 211 8.70 0.66 -1.43
CA ASP A 211 7.90 1.61 -0.66
C ASP A 211 8.58 1.90 0.67
N ALA A 212 8.46 3.12 1.15
CA ALA A 212 9.03 3.57 2.41
C ALA A 212 8.03 4.46 3.15
N LYS A 213 7.70 4.08 4.39
CA LYS A 213 6.95 4.93 5.33
C LYS A 213 7.79 5.24 6.55
N SER A 214 7.93 6.52 6.90
CA SER A 214 8.65 7.00 8.06
C SER A 214 7.67 7.56 9.08
N PHE A 215 7.69 7.01 10.29
CA PHE A 215 6.67 7.27 11.31
C PHE A 215 7.21 8.18 12.41
N GLN A 216 6.58 9.33 12.62
CA GLN A 216 6.94 10.26 13.69
C GLN A 216 6.86 9.60 15.07
N ASP A 217 5.86 8.75 15.31
CA ASP A 217 5.69 8.00 16.57
C ASP A 217 6.89 7.10 16.88
N ARG A 218 7.62 6.66 15.86
CA ARG A 218 8.80 5.80 15.96
C ARG A 218 10.11 6.59 15.82
N GLY A 219 10.09 7.90 16.12
CA GLY A 219 11.28 8.75 15.96
C GLY A 219 11.75 8.90 14.52
N TRP A 220 10.80 8.84 13.56
CA TRP A 220 11.05 8.82 12.12
C TRP A 220 11.77 7.57 11.61
N ASP A 221 11.68 6.45 12.35
CA ASP A 221 12.12 5.15 11.84
C ASP A 221 11.34 4.76 10.58
N VAL A 222 12.01 4.09 9.66
CA VAL A 222 11.49 3.81 8.32
C VAL A 222 11.11 2.34 8.20
N GLY A 223 9.85 2.10 7.81
CA GLY A 223 9.39 0.81 7.30
C GLY A 223 9.66 0.72 5.80
N TRP A 224 10.46 -0.25 5.39
CA TRP A 224 10.77 -0.55 4.00
C TRP A 224 9.98 -1.77 3.55
N SER A 225 9.24 -1.63 2.46
CA SER A 225 8.54 -2.72 1.81
C SER A 225 9.01 -2.88 0.37
N ALA A 226 9.41 -4.07 -0.02
CA ALA A 226 9.83 -4.37 -1.37
C ALA A 226 9.04 -5.54 -1.94
N ILE A 227 8.67 -5.45 -3.21
CA ILE A 227 8.07 -6.54 -3.96
C ILE A 227 8.75 -6.72 -5.31
N THR A 228 8.77 -7.96 -5.79
CA THR A 228 9.09 -8.27 -7.19
C THR A 228 8.40 -9.55 -7.62
N GLY A 229 8.10 -9.68 -8.91
CA GLY A 229 7.49 -10.89 -9.44
C GLY A 229 6.81 -10.68 -10.78
N LEU A 230 5.76 -11.45 -11.01
CA LEU A 230 5.01 -11.46 -12.26
C LEU A 230 3.58 -10.95 -12.04
N GLU A 231 3.17 -10.02 -12.88
CA GLU A 231 1.77 -9.64 -13.05
C GLU A 231 1.22 -10.36 -14.27
N LEU A 232 0.16 -11.17 -14.08
CA LEU A 232 -0.48 -11.99 -15.10
C LEU A 232 -1.79 -11.33 -15.52
N GLY A 233 -1.99 -11.14 -16.80
CA GLY A 233 -3.21 -10.55 -17.37
C GLY A 233 -3.86 -11.50 -18.38
N ASP A 234 -5.13 -11.26 -18.67
CA ASP A 234 -5.85 -11.95 -19.73
C ASP A 234 -5.27 -11.56 -21.09
N PRO A 235 -4.76 -12.51 -21.91
CA PRO A 235 -4.22 -12.23 -23.22
C PRO A 235 -5.29 -11.73 -24.22
N LEU A 236 -6.57 -11.97 -23.92
CA LEU A 236 -7.71 -11.58 -24.73
C LEU A 236 -8.40 -10.30 -24.24
N ALA A 237 -8.03 -9.80 -23.06
CA ALA A 237 -8.52 -8.53 -22.53
C ALA A 237 -8.03 -7.40 -23.45
N ARG A 238 -8.81 -7.11 -24.47
CA ARG A 238 -8.66 -5.87 -25.24
C ARG A 238 -8.78 -4.70 -24.27
N ALA A 239 -7.98 -3.65 -24.48
CA ALA A 239 -7.74 -2.49 -23.63
C ALA A 239 -8.98 -1.70 -23.13
N HIS A 240 -10.18 -2.23 -23.21
CA HIS A 240 -11.42 -1.49 -23.02
C HIS A 240 -12.33 -1.93 -21.87
N ARG A 241 -12.03 -3.00 -21.15
CA ARG A 241 -12.82 -3.39 -19.96
C ARG A 241 -11.90 -4.04 -18.95
N GLY A 242 -11.86 -3.51 -17.74
CA GLY A 242 -11.06 -4.00 -16.61
C GLY A 242 -11.19 -5.51 -16.44
N GLY A 243 -10.16 -6.21 -16.89
CA GLY A 243 -10.00 -7.64 -16.63
C GLY A 243 -9.24 -7.85 -15.33
N TRP A 244 -9.54 -8.92 -14.64
CA TRP A 244 -8.79 -9.34 -13.46
C TRP A 244 -7.32 -9.55 -13.80
N ARG A 245 -6.44 -9.00 -12.96
CA ARG A 245 -5.00 -9.22 -13.03
C ARG A 245 -4.57 -9.97 -11.79
N TRP A 246 -3.90 -11.08 -11.99
CA TRP A 246 -3.27 -11.84 -10.93
C TRP A 246 -1.82 -11.45 -10.81
N SER A 247 -1.24 -11.61 -9.65
CA SER A 247 0.20 -11.44 -9.45
C SER A 247 0.75 -12.54 -8.54
N VAL A 248 1.98 -12.95 -8.85
CA VAL A 248 2.77 -13.85 -8.00
C VAL A 248 4.01 -13.05 -7.61
N LEU A 249 4.14 -12.74 -6.32
CA LEU A 249 5.10 -11.78 -5.83
C LEU A 249 5.97 -12.37 -4.71
N LEU A 250 7.26 -12.12 -4.78
CA LEU A 250 8.14 -12.12 -3.61
C LEU A 250 7.91 -10.81 -2.85
N ARG A 251 7.84 -10.89 -1.54
CA ARG A 251 7.59 -9.76 -0.63
C ARG A 251 8.66 -9.73 0.45
N ALA A 252 9.22 -8.56 0.72
CA ALA A 252 10.14 -8.33 1.83
C ALA A 252 9.71 -7.07 2.57
N TYR A 253 9.85 -7.09 3.89
CA TYR A 253 9.57 -5.93 4.74
C TYR A 253 10.59 -5.85 5.86
N THR A 254 10.95 -4.63 6.28
CA THR A 254 11.69 -4.38 7.51
C THR A 254 11.38 -2.99 8.07
N GLY A 255 11.22 -2.87 9.38
CA GLY A 255 10.94 -1.60 10.06
C GLY A 255 9.84 -1.70 11.11
N PRO A 256 9.22 -0.58 11.51
CA PRO A 256 8.02 -0.58 12.35
C PRO A 256 6.93 -1.44 11.73
N ALA A 257 6.28 -2.30 12.55
CA ALA A 257 5.30 -3.25 12.03
C ALA A 257 4.13 -2.54 11.33
N PRO A 258 3.77 -2.96 10.11
CA PRO A 258 2.62 -2.40 9.42
C PRO A 258 1.29 -3.01 9.89
N TYR A 259 1.29 -3.76 10.98
CA TYR A 259 0.16 -4.52 11.52
C TYR A 259 -0.34 -3.82 12.79
N GLY A 260 -1.48 -3.18 12.71
CA GLY A 260 -2.19 -2.39 13.70
C GLY A 260 -1.69 -2.41 15.14
N GLU A 261 -2.20 -3.32 15.94
CA GLU A 261 -1.85 -3.43 17.37
C GLU A 261 -0.35 -3.74 17.64
N PHE A 262 0.41 -4.09 16.59
CA PHE A 262 1.86 -4.33 16.67
C PHE A 262 2.71 -3.15 16.19
N PHE A 263 2.11 -1.99 15.90
CA PHE A 263 2.78 -0.83 15.30
C PHE A 263 4.04 -0.34 16.04
N ARG A 264 4.16 -0.65 17.34
CA ARG A 264 5.34 -0.32 18.14
C ARG A 264 6.47 -1.34 18.05
N ASP A 265 6.20 -2.50 17.46
CA ASP A 265 7.23 -3.53 17.25
C ASP A 265 8.05 -3.21 16.01
N ARG A 266 9.28 -3.73 16.00
CA ARG A 266 10.10 -3.78 14.79
C ARG A 266 10.08 -5.19 14.23
N VAL A 267 9.85 -5.29 12.93
CA VAL A 267 9.69 -6.58 12.24
C VAL A 267 10.58 -6.66 11.01
N ALA A 268 10.87 -7.89 10.60
CA ALA A 268 11.46 -8.17 9.30
C ALA A 268 10.85 -9.45 8.74
N SER A 269 10.37 -9.38 7.51
CA SER A 269 9.75 -10.52 6.84
C SER A 269 10.24 -10.71 5.42
N LEU A 270 10.20 -11.98 4.98
CA LEU A 270 10.40 -12.40 3.60
C LEU A 270 9.32 -13.43 3.27
N GLY A 271 8.77 -13.39 2.07
CA GLY A 271 7.77 -14.38 1.71
C GLY A 271 7.27 -14.31 0.28
N VAL A 272 6.25 -15.08 0.02
CA VAL A 272 5.58 -15.16 -1.28
C VAL A 272 4.11 -14.83 -1.14
N GLY A 273 3.53 -14.21 -2.15
CA GLY A 273 2.13 -13.83 -2.14
C GLY A 273 1.50 -13.91 -3.52
N LEU A 274 0.20 -14.14 -3.49
CA LEU A 274 -0.69 -14.01 -4.63
C LEU A 274 -1.46 -12.70 -4.46
N GLY A 275 -1.60 -11.94 -5.53
CA GLY A 275 -2.42 -10.73 -5.55
C GLY A 275 -3.43 -10.79 -6.68
N MET A 276 -4.49 -9.98 -6.52
CA MET A 276 -5.51 -9.82 -7.54
C MET A 276 -5.94 -8.35 -7.58
N ALA A 277 -6.03 -7.80 -8.79
CA ALA A 277 -6.56 -6.47 -9.05
C ALA A 277 -7.61 -6.51 -10.16
N LEU A 278 -8.59 -5.62 -10.06
CA LEU A 278 -9.64 -5.39 -11.07
C LEU A 278 -9.22 -4.32 -12.08
#